data_1bda0507bab7d5e73280bd4de74ca778
#
_entry.id   1bda0507bab7d5e73280bd4de74ca778
#
_cell.length_a   1.000
_cell.length_b   1.000
_cell.length_c   1.000
_cell.angle_alpha   90.00
_cell.angle_beta   90.00
_cell.angle_gamma   90.00
#
_symmetry.space_group_name_H-M   'P 1'
#
loop_
_entity.id
_entity.type
_entity.pdbx_description
1 polymer ?
#
loop_
_entity_poly.entity_id
_entity_poly.type
_entity_poly.pdbx_seq_one_letter_code
_entity_poly.pdbx_strand_id
1 'polypeptide(L)'
;MTLLCVPIFFQDLAQAQRDVALAAEAGADVVELRLDRLTQGIALPQYPVPVIVTCRPEWEGGESTLPDGERIALLEAASANARYADVELATLRRHPDARTFLAQRLIVSAHDFKGRPDRLTNLIIEMNAAGGDVNKLAWMARSVRDNLEAFELLQTRQKPTIALCMGEAGLISRVLAKKFGAFLTFASLRDESATAPGQVTIHDMKRLYRWDAIGAKTKVYGVVASPVAHSMSPAVHNAAFAETGHDGVYLPLLVNPGYESFKAFMESFVPFEGLDLSGLSITLPHKENALKYLREKGADVEDLAARIGAVNTIAIDRSDSRLPLRGFNTDYAAILDSITDKLKITREQLGDLRVAVIGAGGTGRTAVAALARYGATVVVYNRTRDKADALAAEFNGKSGKVVAAPVEKLCDSCCHVFLNTTSAGVRCWEDGVGPSPASKAMITISVSLIVNLHITDFI
;
A
#
# COMPACT_ATOMS: atom_id res chain seq x y z
N MET A 1 -9.13 10.11 -20.73
CA MET A 1 -8.59 8.79 -20.42
C MET A 1 -7.21 9.00 -19.80
N THR A 2 -6.91 8.39 -18.64
CA THR A 2 -5.59 8.49 -17.99
C THR A 2 -4.65 7.49 -18.61
N LEU A 3 -3.43 7.92 -18.99
CA LEU A 3 -2.44 7.07 -19.65
C LEU A 3 -1.54 6.37 -18.62
N LEU A 4 -1.11 5.16 -18.93
CA LEU A 4 -0.10 4.42 -18.16
C LEU A 4 1.26 4.60 -18.84
N CYS A 5 2.18 5.28 -18.16
CA CYS A 5 3.51 5.63 -18.66
C CYS A 5 4.58 4.72 -18.07
N VAL A 6 5.51 4.26 -18.91
CA VAL A 6 6.72 3.53 -18.48
C VAL A 6 7.95 4.39 -18.73
N PRO A 7 8.69 4.82 -17.69
CA PRO A 7 9.96 5.52 -17.85
C PRO A 7 11.08 4.53 -18.15
N ILE A 8 11.95 4.90 -19.10
CA ILE A 8 13.09 4.11 -19.58
C ILE A 8 14.32 5.01 -19.58
N PHE A 9 15.35 4.67 -18.82
CA PHE A 9 16.65 5.32 -18.94
C PHE A 9 17.27 4.96 -20.29
N PHE A 10 17.51 5.96 -21.11
CA PHE A 10 18.12 5.81 -22.41
C PHE A 10 19.63 5.54 -22.27
N GLN A 11 20.10 4.42 -22.80
CA GLN A 11 21.52 4.07 -22.90
C GLN A 11 22.01 4.18 -24.35
N ASP A 12 21.31 3.52 -25.25
CA ASP A 12 21.51 3.55 -26.69
C ASP A 12 20.22 3.26 -27.46
N LEU A 13 20.21 3.46 -28.77
CA LEU A 13 19.00 3.25 -29.59
C LEU A 13 18.52 1.80 -29.59
N ALA A 14 19.41 0.83 -29.55
CA ALA A 14 19.04 -0.58 -29.60
C ALA A 14 18.37 -1.02 -28.27
N GLN A 15 18.90 -0.57 -27.12
CA GLN A 15 18.29 -0.79 -25.82
C GLN A 15 16.91 -0.10 -25.74
N ALA A 16 16.83 1.18 -26.15
CA ALA A 16 15.59 1.94 -26.13
C ALA A 16 14.50 1.28 -27.00
N GLN A 17 14.85 0.81 -28.21
CA GLN A 17 13.90 0.09 -29.07
C GLN A 17 13.37 -1.19 -28.42
N ARG A 18 14.23 -1.99 -27.80
CA ARG A 18 13.82 -3.22 -27.11
C ARG A 18 12.92 -2.92 -25.92
N ASP A 19 13.30 -1.99 -25.06
CA ASP A 19 12.56 -1.70 -23.84
C ASP A 19 11.22 -0.97 -24.12
N VAL A 20 11.17 -0.12 -25.15
CA VAL A 20 9.90 0.48 -25.63
C VAL A 20 8.96 -0.58 -26.18
N ALA A 21 9.47 -1.54 -26.97
CA ALA A 21 8.66 -2.64 -27.47
C ALA A 21 8.08 -3.50 -26.31
N LEU A 22 8.93 -3.86 -25.34
CA LEU A 22 8.49 -4.58 -24.14
C LEU A 22 7.44 -3.80 -23.32
N ALA A 23 7.63 -2.50 -23.16
CA ALA A 23 6.66 -1.65 -22.47
C ALA A 23 5.31 -1.60 -23.21
N ALA A 24 5.35 -1.48 -24.53
CA ALA A 24 4.15 -1.51 -25.37
C ALA A 24 3.41 -2.86 -25.29
N GLU A 25 4.13 -3.98 -25.36
CA GLU A 25 3.59 -5.32 -25.19
C GLU A 25 2.99 -5.52 -23.80
N ALA A 26 3.60 -4.96 -22.74
CA ALA A 26 3.07 -4.96 -21.39
C ALA A 26 1.83 -4.06 -21.24
N GLY A 27 1.50 -3.26 -22.26
CA GLY A 27 0.31 -2.41 -22.33
C GLY A 27 0.55 -1.00 -21.77
N ALA A 28 1.74 -0.45 -21.91
CA ALA A 28 1.98 0.98 -21.71
C ALA A 28 1.29 1.80 -22.81
N ASP A 29 0.62 2.89 -22.43
CA ASP A 29 0.00 3.83 -23.37
C ASP A 29 1.01 4.84 -23.91
N VAL A 30 2.08 5.10 -23.17
CA VAL A 30 3.14 6.05 -23.46
C VAL A 30 4.42 5.63 -22.75
N VAL A 31 5.59 5.97 -23.29
CA VAL A 31 6.88 5.79 -22.62
C VAL A 31 7.56 7.14 -22.40
N GLU A 32 8.30 7.26 -21.29
CA GLU A 32 9.16 8.41 -21.01
C GLU A 32 10.61 7.98 -21.22
N LEU A 33 11.28 8.53 -22.24
CA LEU A 33 12.71 8.31 -22.45
C LEU A 33 13.52 9.31 -21.62
N ARG A 34 14.24 8.80 -20.61
CA ARG A 34 15.11 9.56 -19.72
C ARG A 34 16.47 9.71 -20.35
N LEU A 35 16.73 10.90 -20.91
CA LEU A 35 17.95 11.26 -21.65
C LEU A 35 19.03 11.84 -20.73
N ASP A 36 18.90 11.72 -19.43
CA ASP A 36 19.71 12.36 -18.39
C ASP A 36 21.22 12.09 -18.55
N ARG A 37 21.58 10.91 -19.10
CA ARG A 37 22.99 10.46 -19.27
C ARG A 37 23.59 10.86 -20.61
N LEU A 38 22.80 11.45 -21.51
CA LEU A 38 23.30 11.91 -22.79
C LEU A 38 24.03 13.26 -22.66
N THR A 39 25.14 13.39 -23.40
CA THR A 39 25.92 14.63 -23.51
C THR A 39 25.78 15.30 -24.88
N GLN A 40 25.10 14.64 -25.81
CA GLN A 40 24.89 15.15 -27.18
C GLN A 40 23.47 14.84 -27.62
N GLY A 41 22.90 15.71 -28.44
CA GLY A 41 21.58 15.53 -29.03
C GLY A 41 21.52 14.29 -29.93
N ILE A 42 20.39 13.60 -29.91
CA ILE A 42 20.13 12.41 -30.71
C ILE A 42 18.77 12.54 -31.40
N ALA A 43 18.72 12.13 -32.67
CA ALA A 43 17.46 11.97 -33.38
C ALA A 43 16.86 10.61 -33.03
N LEU A 44 15.67 10.62 -32.40
CA LEU A 44 14.96 9.41 -32.05
C LEU A 44 14.21 8.83 -33.27
N PRO A 45 14.16 7.50 -33.43
CA PRO A 45 13.30 6.86 -34.42
C PRO A 45 11.81 6.98 -34.03
N GLN A 46 10.92 6.54 -34.92
CA GLN A 46 9.53 6.32 -34.55
C GLN A 46 9.41 5.06 -33.68
N TYR A 47 8.57 5.14 -32.66
CA TYR A 47 8.25 4.05 -31.73
C TYR A 47 6.79 3.61 -31.84
N PRO A 48 6.44 2.38 -31.41
CA PRO A 48 5.08 1.86 -31.49
C PRO A 48 4.06 2.57 -30.58
N VAL A 49 4.56 3.29 -29.55
CA VAL A 49 3.76 4.09 -28.62
C VAL A 49 4.28 5.53 -28.57
N PRO A 50 3.46 6.52 -28.22
CA PRO A 50 3.90 7.90 -28.02
C PRO A 50 5.04 7.99 -27.02
N VAL A 51 5.96 8.93 -27.24
CA VAL A 51 7.14 9.14 -26.40
C VAL A 51 7.11 10.51 -25.74
N ILE A 52 7.49 10.54 -24.48
CA ILE A 52 7.88 11.73 -23.72
C ILE A 52 9.41 11.75 -23.69
N VAL A 53 10.06 12.85 -24.02
CA VAL A 53 11.49 13.03 -23.83
C VAL A 53 11.73 13.88 -22.58
N THR A 54 12.65 13.43 -21.73
CA THR A 54 12.98 14.07 -20.45
C THR A 54 14.48 14.04 -20.25
N CYS A 55 15.12 15.18 -19.96
CA CYS A 55 16.49 15.28 -19.52
C CYS A 55 16.51 15.92 -18.13
N ARG A 56 16.34 15.12 -17.08
CA ARG A 56 16.15 15.58 -15.71
C ARG A 56 17.48 15.96 -15.07
N PRO A 57 17.63 17.19 -14.54
CA PRO A 57 18.85 17.62 -13.86
C PRO A 57 18.96 17.00 -12.45
N GLU A 58 20.19 16.89 -11.95
CA GLU A 58 20.47 16.38 -10.60
C GLU A 58 19.74 17.15 -9.50
N TRP A 59 19.64 18.48 -9.62
CA TRP A 59 18.97 19.32 -8.62
C TRP A 59 17.45 19.10 -8.55
N GLU A 60 16.85 18.34 -9.48
CA GLU A 60 15.46 17.90 -9.42
C GLU A 60 15.35 16.35 -9.50
N GLY A 61 16.35 15.66 -8.96
CA GLY A 61 16.33 14.20 -8.76
C GLY A 61 16.58 13.38 -10.02
N GLY A 62 17.16 13.98 -11.07
CA GLY A 62 17.66 13.28 -12.24
C GLY A 62 19.16 12.98 -12.14
N GLU A 63 19.77 12.66 -13.28
CA GLU A 63 21.19 12.33 -13.37
C GLU A 63 21.96 13.29 -14.31
N SER A 64 21.29 14.29 -14.92
CA SER A 64 21.95 15.21 -15.85
C SER A 64 22.69 16.31 -15.13
N THR A 65 23.99 16.41 -15.43
CA THR A 65 24.88 17.49 -14.96
C THR A 65 25.02 18.63 -15.96
N LEU A 66 24.37 18.52 -17.12
CA LEU A 66 24.44 19.51 -18.18
C LEU A 66 23.79 20.85 -17.76
N PRO A 67 24.34 22.00 -18.19
CA PRO A 67 23.67 23.28 -18.08
C PRO A 67 22.29 23.28 -18.75
N ASP A 68 21.39 24.14 -18.29
CA ASP A 68 20.02 24.22 -18.81
C ASP A 68 19.94 24.37 -20.34
N GLY A 69 20.80 25.24 -20.91
CA GLY A 69 20.83 25.47 -22.38
C GLY A 69 21.21 24.21 -23.19
N GLU A 70 22.16 23.43 -22.68
CA GLU A 70 22.55 22.16 -23.32
C GLU A 70 21.46 21.10 -23.17
N ARG A 71 20.77 21.02 -22.02
CA ARG A 71 19.61 20.12 -21.81
C ARG A 71 18.46 20.47 -22.75
N ILE A 72 18.15 21.77 -22.93
CA ILE A 72 17.12 22.23 -23.85
C ILE A 72 17.48 21.85 -25.29
N ALA A 73 18.73 22.08 -25.74
CA ALA A 73 19.20 21.70 -27.09
C ALA A 73 19.12 20.17 -27.30
N LEU A 74 19.42 19.36 -26.26
CA LEU A 74 19.30 17.92 -26.31
C LEU A 74 17.82 17.49 -26.47
N LEU A 75 16.91 18.11 -25.72
CA LEU A 75 15.47 17.85 -25.84
C LEU A 75 14.93 18.28 -27.20
N GLU A 76 15.38 19.40 -27.75
CA GLU A 76 15.03 19.86 -29.10
C GLU A 76 15.43 18.83 -30.16
N ALA A 77 16.67 18.36 -30.11
CA ALA A 77 17.18 17.35 -31.06
C ALA A 77 16.37 16.01 -30.96
N ALA A 78 15.96 15.62 -29.76
CA ALA A 78 15.20 14.39 -29.53
C ALA A 78 13.70 14.53 -29.84
N SER A 79 13.17 15.74 -29.94
CA SER A 79 11.72 15.98 -29.96
C SER A 79 11.04 15.72 -31.30
N ALA A 80 11.77 15.59 -32.42
CA ALA A 80 11.19 15.43 -33.75
C ALA A 80 10.15 14.29 -33.87
N ASN A 81 10.41 13.17 -33.21
CA ASN A 81 9.51 12.00 -33.16
C ASN A 81 8.90 11.76 -31.76
N ALA A 82 9.07 12.70 -30.83
CA ALA A 82 8.43 12.65 -29.53
C ALA A 82 7.06 13.33 -29.55
N ARG A 83 6.14 12.85 -28.73
CA ARG A 83 4.82 13.46 -28.56
C ARG A 83 4.84 14.60 -27.54
N TYR A 84 5.71 14.49 -26.53
CA TYR A 84 5.84 15.44 -25.43
C TYR A 84 7.31 15.65 -25.08
N ALA A 85 7.62 16.85 -24.61
CA ALA A 85 8.88 17.15 -23.93
C ALA A 85 8.57 17.57 -22.48
N ASP A 86 9.31 17.03 -21.51
CA ASP A 86 9.18 17.38 -20.08
C ASP A 86 10.30 18.33 -19.69
N VAL A 87 9.92 19.52 -19.22
CA VAL A 87 10.87 20.57 -18.78
C VAL A 87 10.45 21.08 -17.41
N GLU A 88 11.42 21.26 -16.52
CA GLU A 88 11.19 21.78 -15.19
C GLU A 88 10.70 23.23 -15.20
N LEU A 89 9.72 23.55 -14.34
CA LEU A 89 9.26 24.93 -14.14
C LEU A 89 10.44 25.88 -13.83
N ALA A 90 11.38 25.43 -13.01
CA ALA A 90 12.57 26.22 -12.66
C ALA A 90 13.47 26.50 -13.87
N THR A 91 13.59 25.57 -14.80
CA THR A 91 14.31 25.76 -16.08
C THR A 91 13.58 26.77 -16.95
N LEU A 92 12.26 26.68 -17.09
CA LEU A 92 11.46 27.62 -17.88
C LEU A 92 11.51 29.06 -17.31
N ARG A 93 11.63 29.21 -15.99
CA ARG A 93 11.82 30.55 -15.36
C ARG A 93 13.14 31.20 -15.78
N ARG A 94 14.20 30.41 -15.90
CA ARG A 94 15.54 30.89 -16.35
C ARG A 94 15.64 31.05 -17.85
N HIS A 95 14.92 30.21 -18.61
CA HIS A 95 14.93 30.15 -20.07
C HIS A 95 13.50 30.18 -20.64
N PRO A 96 12.79 31.33 -20.60
CA PRO A 96 11.41 31.45 -21.08
C PRO A 96 11.24 31.07 -22.56
N ASP A 97 12.29 31.30 -23.38
CA ASP A 97 12.26 31.02 -24.80
C ASP A 97 12.36 29.52 -25.14
N ALA A 98 12.70 28.66 -24.16
CA ALA A 98 12.81 27.23 -24.39
C ALA A 98 11.54 26.62 -25.01
N ARG A 99 10.38 27.20 -24.72
CA ARG A 99 9.10 26.79 -25.29
C ARG A 99 9.03 26.93 -26.81
N THR A 100 9.69 27.94 -27.40
CA THR A 100 9.67 28.19 -28.83
C THR A 100 10.49 27.19 -29.62
N PHE A 101 11.48 26.56 -28.98
CA PHE A 101 12.36 25.56 -29.59
C PHE A 101 11.77 24.16 -29.49
N LEU A 102 10.96 23.88 -28.47
CA LEU A 102 10.33 22.59 -28.27
C LEU A 102 9.00 22.53 -29.03
N ALA A 103 9.03 22.12 -30.29
CA ALA A 103 7.88 22.08 -31.21
C ALA A 103 6.72 21.14 -30.78
N GLN A 104 6.94 20.36 -29.72
CA GLN A 104 6.00 19.36 -29.22
C GLN A 104 5.16 19.88 -28.05
N ARG A 105 4.19 19.08 -27.60
CA ARG A 105 3.42 19.40 -26.41
C ARG A 105 4.32 19.39 -25.19
N LEU A 106 4.25 20.46 -24.38
CA LEU A 106 5.12 20.69 -23.25
C LEU A 106 4.48 20.20 -21.95
N ILE A 107 5.18 19.33 -21.24
CA ILE A 107 4.92 18.99 -19.85
C ILE A 107 5.78 19.89 -18.99
N VAL A 108 5.16 20.75 -18.17
CA VAL A 108 5.86 21.56 -17.17
C VAL A 108 5.90 20.77 -15.88
N SER A 109 7.08 20.48 -15.37
CA SER A 109 7.24 19.63 -14.20
C SER A 109 7.87 20.34 -12.99
N ALA A 110 7.55 19.84 -11.80
CA ALA A 110 8.19 20.18 -10.55
C ALA A 110 8.21 18.96 -9.61
N HIS A 111 9.38 18.66 -9.04
CA HIS A 111 9.58 17.54 -8.14
C HIS A 111 10.15 18.02 -6.81
N ASP A 112 9.60 17.53 -5.69
CA ASP A 112 10.13 17.77 -4.36
C ASP A 112 10.41 16.42 -3.65
N PHE A 113 11.69 16.11 -3.45
CA PHE A 113 12.15 14.86 -2.83
C PHE A 113 12.19 14.95 -1.28
N LYS A 114 11.91 16.11 -0.71
CA LYS A 114 11.90 16.32 0.76
C LYS A 114 10.50 16.18 1.35
N GLY A 115 9.47 16.42 0.57
CA GLY A 115 8.09 16.36 1.02
C GLY A 115 7.15 17.18 0.15
N ARG A 116 5.99 17.49 0.68
CA ARG A 116 5.03 18.37 0.04
C ARG A 116 5.62 19.79 -0.11
N PRO A 117 5.54 20.43 -1.28
CA PRO A 117 5.97 21.80 -1.47
C PRO A 117 5.24 22.78 -0.53
N ASP A 118 5.97 23.65 0.16
CA ASP A 118 5.38 24.61 1.12
C ASP A 118 4.33 25.52 0.49
N ARG A 119 4.54 25.92 -0.77
CA ARG A 119 3.66 26.85 -1.52
C ARG A 119 2.99 26.15 -2.69
N LEU A 120 2.37 24.99 -2.44
CA LEU A 120 1.79 24.16 -3.49
C LEU A 120 0.80 24.91 -4.39
N THR A 121 -0.10 25.72 -3.82
CA THR A 121 -1.07 26.51 -4.59
C THR A 121 -0.37 27.53 -5.51
N ASN A 122 0.65 28.25 -5.00
CA ASN A 122 1.40 29.21 -5.82
C ASN A 122 2.15 28.48 -6.96
N LEU A 123 2.73 27.32 -6.66
CA LEU A 123 3.43 26.50 -7.65
C LEU A 123 2.51 26.11 -8.81
N ILE A 124 1.27 25.71 -8.51
CA ILE A 124 0.27 25.38 -9.53
C ILE A 124 -0.13 26.59 -10.36
N ILE A 125 -0.33 27.74 -9.72
CA ILE A 125 -0.64 29.01 -10.43
C ILE A 125 0.49 29.33 -11.41
N GLU A 126 1.73 29.24 -10.97
CA GLU A 126 2.89 29.49 -11.81
C GLU A 126 3.02 28.49 -12.96
N MET A 127 2.79 27.18 -12.69
CA MET A 127 2.77 26.15 -13.73
C MET A 127 1.66 26.39 -14.76
N ASN A 128 0.49 26.83 -14.32
CA ASN A 128 -0.60 27.21 -15.23
C ASN A 128 -0.22 28.37 -16.14
N ALA A 129 0.52 29.36 -15.60
CA ALA A 129 1.00 30.53 -16.32
C ALA A 129 2.20 30.24 -17.22
N ALA A 130 3.01 29.22 -16.94
CA ALA A 130 4.21 28.88 -17.71
C ALA A 130 3.92 28.40 -19.14
N GLY A 131 2.67 28.24 -19.51
CA GLY A 131 2.24 28.00 -20.90
C GLY A 131 2.43 26.57 -21.38
N GLY A 132 2.72 25.60 -20.53
CA GLY A 132 2.72 24.19 -20.90
C GLY A 132 1.33 23.62 -21.16
N ASP A 133 1.27 22.50 -21.88
CA ASP A 133 0.03 21.76 -22.17
C ASP A 133 -0.40 20.86 -21.01
N VAL A 134 0.55 20.37 -20.23
CA VAL A 134 0.35 19.47 -19.10
C VAL A 134 1.18 19.95 -17.91
N ASN A 135 0.59 19.95 -16.72
CA ASN A 135 1.33 20.16 -15.47
C ASN A 135 1.72 18.81 -14.86
N LYS A 136 2.96 18.69 -14.34
CA LYS A 136 3.44 17.49 -13.64
C LYS A 136 4.01 17.86 -12.28
N LEU A 137 3.35 17.42 -11.22
CA LEU A 137 3.81 17.60 -9.84
C LEU A 137 4.05 16.25 -9.20
N ALA A 138 5.21 16.10 -8.57
CA ALA A 138 5.55 14.92 -7.80
C ALA A 138 6.28 15.33 -6.52
N TRP A 139 5.87 14.75 -5.37
CA TRP A 139 6.56 15.00 -4.11
C TRP A 139 6.68 13.75 -3.26
N MET A 140 7.69 13.71 -2.39
CA MET A 140 7.88 12.61 -1.45
C MET A 140 6.75 12.61 -0.42
N ALA A 141 6.02 11.51 -0.31
CA ALA A 141 5.02 11.35 0.74
C ALA A 141 5.70 11.10 2.09
N ARG A 142 5.34 11.88 3.11
CA ARG A 142 5.71 11.65 4.51
C ARG A 142 4.69 10.76 5.22
N SER A 143 3.48 10.73 4.71
CA SER A 143 2.39 9.88 5.17
C SER A 143 1.44 9.54 4.02
N VAL A 144 0.63 8.51 4.20
CA VAL A 144 -0.40 8.15 3.22
C VAL A 144 -1.41 9.29 2.99
N ARG A 145 -1.55 10.21 3.94
CA ARG A 145 -2.46 11.37 3.85
C ARG A 145 -2.05 12.38 2.79
N ASP A 146 -0.76 12.46 2.47
CA ASP A 146 -0.26 13.41 1.46
C ASP A 146 -0.84 13.14 0.06
N ASN A 147 -1.33 11.92 -0.18
CA ASN A 147 -2.01 11.58 -1.44
C ASN A 147 -3.36 12.31 -1.61
N LEU A 148 -4.02 12.69 -0.52
CA LEU A 148 -5.31 13.40 -0.60
C LEU A 148 -5.17 14.74 -1.30
N GLU A 149 -4.06 15.46 -1.05
CA GLU A 149 -3.77 16.70 -1.76
C GLU A 149 -3.50 16.48 -3.25
N ALA A 150 -2.83 15.38 -3.62
CA ALA A 150 -2.68 15.04 -5.03
C ALA A 150 -4.04 14.78 -5.70
N PHE A 151 -4.98 14.13 -5.00
CA PHE A 151 -6.33 13.92 -5.49
C PHE A 151 -7.13 15.22 -5.60
N GLU A 152 -7.03 16.12 -4.61
CA GLU A 152 -7.65 17.46 -4.66
C GLU A 152 -7.15 18.26 -5.87
N LEU A 153 -5.82 18.24 -6.12
CA LEU A 153 -5.24 18.88 -7.30
C LEU A 153 -5.80 18.34 -8.60
N LEU A 154 -5.99 17.02 -8.69
CA LEU A 154 -6.57 16.39 -9.86
C LEU A 154 -8.06 16.74 -10.02
N GLN A 155 -8.81 16.87 -8.93
CA GLN A 155 -10.23 17.26 -8.98
C GLN A 155 -10.43 18.74 -9.37
N THR A 156 -9.52 19.62 -8.96
CA THR A 156 -9.62 21.08 -9.17
C THR A 156 -8.78 21.61 -10.34
N ARG A 157 -8.12 20.72 -11.09
CA ARG A 157 -7.21 21.08 -12.18
C ARG A 157 -7.85 21.94 -13.27
N GLN A 158 -7.13 22.91 -13.76
CA GLN A 158 -7.55 23.78 -14.86
C GLN A 158 -7.10 23.27 -16.24
N LYS A 159 -6.10 22.41 -16.29
CA LYS A 159 -5.55 21.76 -17.49
C LYS A 159 -5.16 20.31 -17.20
N PRO A 160 -4.81 19.51 -18.22
CA PRO A 160 -4.29 18.18 -18.00
C PRO A 160 -3.16 18.19 -16.96
N THR A 161 -3.28 17.37 -15.92
CA THR A 161 -2.36 17.41 -14.78
C THR A 161 -1.97 15.99 -14.37
N ILE A 162 -0.70 15.84 -14.04
CA ILE A 162 -0.10 14.69 -13.37
C ILE A 162 0.18 15.16 -11.94
N ALA A 163 -0.43 14.55 -10.94
CA ALA A 163 -0.14 14.79 -9.54
C ALA A 163 0.04 13.46 -8.83
N LEU A 164 1.21 13.24 -8.25
CA LEU A 164 1.52 11.99 -7.58
C LEU A 164 2.48 12.17 -6.41
N CYS A 165 2.39 11.25 -5.47
CA CYS A 165 3.30 11.16 -4.35
C CYS A 165 4.33 10.04 -4.59
N MET A 166 5.56 10.25 -4.13
CA MET A 166 6.66 9.27 -4.20
C MET A 166 6.80 8.53 -2.88
N GLY A 167 7.53 7.41 -2.90
CA GLY A 167 7.73 6.54 -1.75
C GLY A 167 6.59 5.55 -1.52
N GLU A 168 6.78 4.64 -0.56
CA GLU A 168 5.79 3.59 -0.23
C GLU A 168 4.44 4.20 0.16
N ALA A 169 4.45 5.25 0.99
CA ALA A 169 3.23 5.95 1.38
C ALA A 169 2.52 6.66 0.21
N GLY A 170 3.22 6.92 -0.89
CA GLY A 170 2.70 7.58 -2.09
C GLY A 170 2.06 6.65 -3.11
N LEU A 171 2.18 5.33 -2.95
CA LEU A 171 1.73 4.33 -3.92
C LEU A 171 0.29 4.56 -4.42
N ILE A 172 -0.62 4.87 -3.52
CA ILE A 172 -2.05 4.98 -3.85
C ILE A 172 -2.35 6.10 -4.84
N SER A 173 -1.56 7.18 -4.89
CA SER A 173 -1.73 8.24 -5.89
C SER A 173 -1.44 7.75 -7.31
N ARG A 174 -0.55 6.77 -7.46
CA ARG A 174 -0.25 6.15 -8.76
C ARG A 174 -1.37 5.22 -9.20
N VAL A 175 -1.84 4.35 -8.30
CA VAL A 175 -2.89 3.37 -8.60
C VAL A 175 -4.23 4.06 -8.85
N LEU A 176 -4.59 5.05 -8.03
CA LEU A 176 -5.85 5.78 -8.14
C LEU A 176 -5.83 6.95 -9.14
N ALA A 177 -4.71 7.18 -9.83
CA ALA A 177 -4.59 8.26 -10.82
C ALA A 177 -5.74 8.28 -11.83
N LYS A 178 -6.17 7.09 -12.31
CA LYS A 178 -7.29 6.95 -13.26
C LYS A 178 -8.64 7.32 -12.63
N LYS A 179 -8.86 6.95 -11.36
CA LYS A 179 -10.07 7.32 -10.61
C LYS A 179 -10.24 8.84 -10.50
N PHE A 180 -9.14 9.56 -10.28
CA PHE A 180 -9.14 11.02 -10.15
C PHE A 180 -8.88 11.76 -11.47
N GLY A 181 -8.80 11.04 -12.59
CA GLY A 181 -8.69 11.62 -13.92
C GLY A 181 -7.36 12.33 -14.17
N ALA A 182 -6.26 11.84 -13.63
CA ALA A 182 -4.92 12.31 -13.96
C ALA A 182 -4.65 12.20 -15.46
N PHE A 183 -3.76 13.04 -16.00
CA PHE A 183 -3.35 12.93 -17.39
C PHE A 183 -2.63 11.60 -17.65
N LEU A 184 -1.68 11.23 -16.78
CA LEU A 184 -1.03 9.92 -16.78
C LEU A 184 -0.54 9.55 -15.37
N THR A 185 -0.14 8.29 -15.21
CA THR A 185 0.63 7.78 -14.06
C THR A 185 1.82 6.97 -14.54
N PHE A 186 2.75 6.67 -13.62
CA PHE A 186 4.00 5.98 -13.92
C PHE A 186 4.06 4.60 -13.28
N ALA A 187 4.52 3.62 -14.06
CA ALA A 187 4.89 2.28 -13.61
C ALA A 187 6.25 1.89 -14.18
N SER A 188 7.06 1.14 -13.45
CA SER A 188 8.36 0.66 -13.97
C SER A 188 8.17 -0.51 -14.94
N LEU A 189 9.11 -0.70 -15.85
CA LEU A 189 9.13 -1.87 -16.72
C LEU A 189 9.48 -3.15 -15.94
N ARG A 190 10.44 -3.03 -15.01
CA ARG A 190 10.94 -4.08 -14.11
C ARG A 190 11.24 -3.44 -12.75
N ASP A 191 11.38 -4.25 -11.71
CA ASP A 191 11.69 -3.73 -10.36
C ASP A 191 13.00 -2.92 -10.33
N GLU A 192 14.04 -3.40 -11.00
CA GLU A 192 15.36 -2.75 -11.06
C GLU A 192 15.35 -1.47 -11.92
N SER A 193 14.33 -1.27 -12.74
CA SER A 193 14.22 -0.11 -13.65
C SER A 193 13.39 1.04 -13.10
N ALA A 194 13.00 1.00 -11.81
CA ALA A 194 12.26 2.07 -11.17
C ALA A 194 13.04 3.40 -11.21
N THR A 195 12.43 4.46 -11.76
CA THR A 195 13.04 5.79 -11.88
C THR A 195 12.70 6.73 -10.73
N ALA A 196 11.82 6.29 -9.83
CA ALA A 196 11.43 7.04 -8.63
C ALA A 196 11.01 6.08 -7.51
N PRO A 197 11.18 6.46 -6.23
CA PRO A 197 10.75 5.65 -5.09
C PRO A 197 9.26 5.32 -5.14
N GLY A 198 8.90 4.07 -4.76
CA GLY A 198 7.50 3.63 -4.68
C GLY A 198 6.83 3.38 -6.03
N GLN A 199 7.57 3.26 -7.12
CA GLN A 199 7.03 2.77 -8.37
C GLN A 199 6.78 1.26 -8.27
N VAL A 200 5.62 0.84 -8.75
CA VAL A 200 5.29 -0.58 -8.99
C VAL A 200 5.52 -0.91 -10.45
N THR A 201 5.70 -2.18 -10.76
CA THR A 201 5.85 -2.62 -12.15
C THR A 201 4.55 -2.43 -12.94
N ILE A 202 4.64 -2.30 -14.26
CA ILE A 202 3.46 -2.27 -15.14
C ILE A 202 2.65 -3.56 -15.02
N HIS A 203 3.31 -4.69 -14.78
CA HIS A 203 2.69 -5.97 -14.51
C HIS A 203 1.82 -5.90 -13.24
N ASP A 204 2.37 -5.40 -12.14
CA ASP A 204 1.62 -5.28 -10.88
C ASP A 204 0.50 -4.24 -10.98
N MET A 205 0.75 -3.12 -11.67
CA MET A 205 -0.31 -2.15 -11.92
C MET A 205 -1.52 -2.79 -12.60
N LYS A 206 -1.30 -3.62 -13.63
CA LYS A 206 -2.37 -4.27 -14.39
C LYS A 206 -2.93 -5.51 -13.70
N ARG A 207 -2.10 -6.36 -13.12
CA ARG A 207 -2.52 -7.66 -12.57
C ARG A 207 -2.92 -7.55 -11.11
N LEU A 208 -2.05 -6.98 -10.27
CA LEU A 208 -2.30 -6.89 -8.84
C LEU A 208 -3.37 -5.83 -8.54
N TYR A 209 -3.25 -4.61 -9.13
CA TYR A 209 -4.15 -3.49 -8.85
C TYR A 209 -5.29 -3.33 -9.86
N ARG A 210 -5.38 -4.21 -10.86
CA ARG A 210 -6.48 -4.20 -11.84
C ARG A 210 -6.65 -2.86 -12.55
N TRP A 211 -5.55 -2.22 -12.92
CA TRP A 211 -5.54 -0.87 -13.52
C TRP A 211 -6.61 -0.64 -14.59
N ASP A 212 -6.81 -1.62 -15.48
CA ASP A 212 -7.74 -1.48 -16.59
C ASP A 212 -9.20 -1.39 -16.12
N ALA A 213 -9.53 -2.00 -14.96
CA ALA A 213 -10.87 -1.97 -14.37
C ALA A 213 -11.14 -0.72 -13.51
N ILE A 214 -10.11 0.05 -13.12
CA ILE A 214 -10.31 1.24 -12.29
C ILE A 214 -11.02 2.34 -13.09
N GLY A 215 -12.07 2.90 -12.50
CA GLY A 215 -12.84 4.03 -13.01
C GLY A 215 -13.17 5.05 -11.91
N ALA A 216 -13.87 6.11 -12.26
CA ALA A 216 -14.23 7.17 -11.32
C ALA A 216 -15.13 6.67 -10.15
N LYS A 217 -15.93 5.62 -10.39
CA LYS A 217 -16.86 5.05 -9.41
C LYS A 217 -16.32 3.83 -8.68
N THR A 218 -15.11 3.36 -9.00
CA THR A 218 -14.50 2.19 -8.35
C THR A 218 -14.37 2.45 -6.85
N LYS A 219 -14.92 1.56 -6.03
CA LYS A 219 -14.83 1.62 -4.57
C LYS A 219 -13.41 1.32 -4.11
N VAL A 220 -12.96 1.99 -3.07
CA VAL A 220 -11.63 1.81 -2.50
C VAL A 220 -11.73 1.03 -1.19
N TYR A 221 -10.87 0.04 -1.08
CA TYR A 221 -10.64 -0.77 0.12
C TYR A 221 -9.15 -0.80 0.42
N GLY A 222 -8.78 -1.18 1.64
CA GLY A 222 -7.36 -1.31 1.91
C GLY A 222 -7.00 -1.99 3.22
N VAL A 223 -5.73 -2.37 3.33
CA VAL A 223 -5.13 -2.84 4.58
C VAL A 223 -4.33 -1.73 5.23
N VAL A 224 -4.67 -1.41 6.46
CA VAL A 224 -3.96 -0.45 7.30
C VAL A 224 -2.94 -1.18 8.17
N ALA A 225 -1.66 -0.88 7.97
CA ALA A 225 -0.55 -1.52 8.67
C ALA A 225 0.71 -0.66 8.71
N SER A 226 1.69 -1.10 9.53
CA SER A 226 3.08 -0.61 9.50
C SER A 226 4.02 -1.71 10.01
N PRO A 227 4.90 -2.29 9.16
CA PRO A 227 4.99 -2.10 7.69
C PRO A 227 3.80 -2.71 6.93
N VAL A 228 3.61 -2.34 5.65
CA VAL A 228 2.48 -2.81 4.84
C VAL A 228 2.91 -3.51 3.53
N ALA A 229 4.14 -3.28 3.06
CA ALA A 229 4.63 -3.73 1.75
C ALA A 229 4.53 -5.25 1.53
N HIS A 230 4.66 -6.05 2.58
CA HIS A 230 4.63 -7.53 2.49
C HIS A 230 3.23 -8.14 2.66
N SER A 231 2.19 -7.30 2.75
CA SER A 231 0.82 -7.81 2.90
C SER A 231 0.32 -8.48 1.63
N MET A 232 -0.17 -9.71 1.76
CA MET A 232 -0.83 -10.44 0.67
C MET A 232 -2.29 -10.01 0.45
N SER A 233 -2.85 -9.17 1.33
CA SER A 233 -4.25 -8.73 1.23
C SER A 233 -4.61 -8.09 -0.11
N PRO A 234 -3.78 -7.21 -0.72
CA PRO A 234 -4.08 -6.67 -2.04
C PRO A 234 -4.22 -7.75 -3.11
N ALA A 235 -3.36 -8.78 -3.10
CA ALA A 235 -3.40 -9.86 -4.08
C ALA A 235 -4.69 -10.69 -3.93
N VAL A 236 -5.04 -11.06 -2.70
CA VAL A 236 -6.23 -11.89 -2.41
C VAL A 236 -7.52 -11.14 -2.76
N HIS A 237 -7.68 -9.91 -2.24
CA HIS A 237 -8.93 -9.16 -2.44
C HIS A 237 -9.12 -8.69 -3.87
N ASN A 238 -8.07 -8.21 -4.55
CA ASN A 238 -8.20 -7.79 -5.94
C ASN A 238 -8.49 -8.97 -6.87
N ALA A 239 -7.97 -10.17 -6.58
CA ALA A 239 -8.35 -11.39 -7.30
C ALA A 239 -9.82 -11.76 -7.05
N ALA A 240 -10.30 -11.67 -5.80
CA ALA A 240 -11.70 -11.90 -5.47
C ALA A 240 -12.64 -10.87 -6.15
N PHE A 241 -12.26 -9.60 -6.19
CA PHE A 241 -13.02 -8.57 -6.91
C PHE A 241 -13.09 -8.84 -8.42
N ALA A 242 -12.01 -9.38 -9.00
CA ALA A 242 -12.02 -9.78 -10.40
C ALA A 242 -13.00 -10.94 -10.67
N GLU A 243 -12.97 -11.97 -9.81
CA GLU A 243 -13.80 -13.16 -9.94
C GLU A 243 -15.29 -12.85 -9.73
N THR A 244 -15.60 -12.00 -8.74
CA THR A 244 -16.99 -11.64 -8.42
C THR A 244 -17.57 -10.51 -9.30
N GLY A 245 -16.76 -9.88 -10.13
CA GLY A 245 -17.16 -8.70 -10.90
C GLY A 245 -17.38 -7.44 -10.05
N HIS A 246 -16.87 -7.42 -8.81
CA HIS A 246 -17.00 -6.26 -7.94
C HIS A 246 -16.16 -5.08 -8.44
N ASP A 247 -16.78 -3.90 -8.58
CA ASP A 247 -16.08 -2.65 -8.95
C ASP A 247 -15.37 -2.07 -7.73
N GLY A 248 -14.26 -2.67 -7.37
CA GLY A 248 -13.43 -2.27 -6.25
C GLY A 248 -11.95 -2.43 -6.51
N VAL A 249 -11.13 -1.69 -5.79
CA VAL A 249 -9.67 -1.83 -5.72
C VAL A 249 -9.22 -1.88 -4.27
N TYR A 250 -8.34 -2.82 -3.97
CA TYR A 250 -7.80 -3.03 -2.63
C TYR A 250 -6.33 -2.63 -2.56
N LEU A 251 -5.97 -1.76 -1.62
CA LEU A 251 -4.69 -1.05 -1.57
C LEU A 251 -3.95 -1.26 -0.24
N PRO A 252 -2.62 -1.27 -0.23
CA PRO A 252 -1.84 -1.13 0.99
C PRO A 252 -1.85 0.32 1.46
N LEU A 253 -2.17 0.56 2.74
CA LEU A 253 -2.26 1.86 3.35
C LEU A 253 -1.27 1.94 4.53
N LEU A 254 -0.10 2.55 4.26
CA LEU A 254 0.94 2.70 5.27
C LEU A 254 0.54 3.79 6.28
N VAL A 255 0.17 3.36 7.48
CA VAL A 255 -0.14 4.26 8.59
C VAL A 255 0.87 4.06 9.71
N ASN A 256 1.60 5.11 10.08
CA ASN A 256 2.63 5.05 11.11
C ASN A 256 2.05 4.56 12.45
N PRO A 257 2.86 3.86 13.28
CA PRO A 257 2.43 3.39 14.58
C PRO A 257 1.93 4.53 15.48
N GLY A 258 0.98 4.20 16.37
CA GLY A 258 0.40 5.12 17.33
C GLY A 258 -1.05 5.49 17.02
N TYR A 259 -1.76 5.83 18.10
CA TYR A 259 -3.19 6.14 18.02
C TYR A 259 -3.47 7.41 17.22
N GLU A 260 -2.69 8.46 17.43
CA GLU A 260 -2.88 9.75 16.76
C GLU A 260 -2.67 9.64 15.24
N SER A 261 -1.70 8.84 14.80
CA SER A 261 -1.50 8.56 13.36
C SER A 261 -2.70 7.84 12.76
N PHE A 262 -3.24 6.83 13.46
CA PHE A 262 -4.43 6.09 13.03
C PHE A 262 -5.68 6.99 13.00
N LYS A 263 -5.89 7.78 14.07
CA LYS A 263 -7.01 8.73 14.16
C LYS A 263 -6.96 9.75 13.03
N ALA A 264 -5.80 10.37 12.82
CA ALA A 264 -5.61 11.34 11.75
C ALA A 264 -5.85 10.74 10.35
N PHE A 265 -5.45 9.48 10.12
CA PHE A 265 -5.78 8.74 8.91
C PHE A 265 -7.30 8.59 8.76
N MET A 266 -7.99 8.06 9.74
CA MET A 266 -9.44 7.84 9.68
C MET A 266 -10.20 9.14 9.44
N GLU A 267 -9.85 10.22 10.16
CA GLU A 267 -10.51 11.53 10.08
C GLU A 267 -10.25 12.27 8.76
N SER A 268 -9.21 11.88 8.01
CA SER A 268 -8.94 12.46 6.69
C SER A 268 -9.45 11.60 5.54
N PHE A 269 -9.31 10.26 5.62
CA PHE A 269 -9.64 9.37 4.51
C PHE A 269 -11.13 9.03 4.42
N VAL A 270 -11.79 8.81 5.57
CA VAL A 270 -13.21 8.43 5.59
C VAL A 270 -14.09 9.53 4.97
N PRO A 271 -13.97 10.82 5.35
CA PRO A 271 -14.80 11.87 4.79
C PRO A 271 -14.36 12.36 3.40
N PHE A 272 -13.19 11.93 2.89
CA PHE A 272 -12.68 12.45 1.62
C PHE A 272 -13.59 12.04 0.46
N GLU A 273 -14.28 13.02 -0.12
CA GLU A 273 -15.19 12.81 -1.24
C GLU A 273 -14.43 12.34 -2.49
N GLY A 274 -15.04 11.44 -3.24
CA GLY A 274 -14.45 10.89 -4.46
C GLY A 274 -13.44 9.75 -4.22
N LEU A 275 -12.97 9.52 -2.99
CA LEU A 275 -12.18 8.32 -2.69
C LEU A 275 -13.05 7.07 -2.66
N ASP A 276 -14.30 7.19 -2.18
CA ASP A 276 -15.24 6.07 -1.98
C ASP A 276 -14.65 4.94 -1.14
N LEU A 277 -13.93 5.33 -0.08
CA LEU A 277 -13.38 4.36 0.88
C LEU A 277 -14.52 3.60 1.55
N SER A 278 -14.65 2.31 1.25
CA SER A 278 -15.82 1.49 1.64
C SER A 278 -15.50 0.43 2.69
N GLY A 279 -14.22 0.10 2.91
CA GLY A 279 -13.83 -0.84 3.94
C GLY A 279 -12.33 -0.92 4.16
N LEU A 280 -11.96 -1.34 5.36
CA LEU A 280 -10.56 -1.44 5.80
C LEU A 280 -10.33 -2.75 6.53
N SER A 281 -9.26 -3.46 6.16
CA SER A 281 -8.64 -4.44 7.03
C SER A 281 -7.61 -3.74 7.91
N ILE A 282 -7.62 -4.07 9.19
CA ILE A 282 -6.71 -3.49 10.18
C ILE A 282 -5.78 -4.58 10.69
N THR A 283 -4.48 -4.36 10.55
CA THR A 283 -3.49 -5.28 11.12
C THR A 283 -2.46 -4.54 11.98
N LEU A 284 -1.36 -5.17 12.29
CA LEU A 284 -0.31 -4.60 13.16
C LEU A 284 0.10 -3.20 12.71
N PRO A 285 0.25 -2.24 13.64
CA PRO A 285 -0.04 -2.31 15.09
C PRO A 285 -1.39 -1.72 15.50
N HIS A 286 -2.40 -1.67 14.61
CA HIS A 286 -3.55 -0.77 14.73
C HIS A 286 -4.87 -1.41 15.20
N LYS A 287 -4.94 -2.73 15.44
CA LYS A 287 -6.21 -3.41 15.83
C LYS A 287 -6.85 -2.85 17.11
N GLU A 288 -6.03 -2.51 18.10
CA GLU A 288 -6.49 -1.88 19.35
C GLU A 288 -6.80 -0.38 19.13
N ASN A 289 -6.03 0.31 18.29
CA ASN A 289 -6.30 1.70 17.90
C ASN A 289 -7.65 1.82 17.18
N ALA A 290 -7.98 0.86 16.32
CA ALA A 290 -9.24 0.83 15.61
C ALA A 290 -10.43 0.71 16.57
N LEU A 291 -10.35 -0.21 17.55
CA LEU A 291 -11.40 -0.33 18.58
C LEU A 291 -11.54 0.95 19.40
N LYS A 292 -10.43 1.54 19.82
CA LYS A 292 -10.43 2.81 20.57
C LYS A 292 -11.11 3.92 19.78
N TYR A 293 -10.73 4.07 18.50
CA TYR A 293 -11.31 5.09 17.62
C TYR A 293 -12.81 4.91 17.41
N LEU A 294 -13.25 3.68 17.13
CA LEU A 294 -14.67 3.39 16.94
C LEU A 294 -15.51 3.69 18.21
N ARG A 295 -14.98 3.36 19.40
CA ARG A 295 -15.62 3.72 20.67
C ARG A 295 -15.70 5.23 20.88
N GLU A 296 -14.65 5.98 20.59
CA GLU A 296 -14.65 7.45 20.68
C GLU A 296 -15.69 8.09 19.75
N LYS A 297 -15.93 7.46 18.59
CA LYS A 297 -16.94 7.93 17.61
C LYS A 297 -18.35 7.43 17.90
N GLY A 298 -18.56 6.59 18.91
CA GLY A 298 -19.85 5.95 19.17
C GLY A 298 -20.31 5.04 18.03
N ALA A 299 -19.37 4.48 17.27
CA ALA A 299 -19.63 3.60 16.15
C ALA A 299 -20.08 2.21 16.62
N ASP A 300 -20.77 1.49 15.74
CA ASP A 300 -21.21 0.10 16.00
C ASP A 300 -19.99 -0.84 15.99
N VAL A 301 -19.81 -1.57 17.08
CA VAL A 301 -18.76 -2.58 17.20
C VAL A 301 -19.38 -3.90 17.58
N GLU A 302 -19.10 -4.92 16.80
CA GLU A 302 -19.51 -6.29 17.10
C GLU A 302 -19.16 -6.67 18.55
N ASP A 303 -20.09 -7.25 19.30
CA ASP A 303 -19.90 -7.65 20.71
C ASP A 303 -18.64 -8.50 20.91
N LEU A 304 -18.34 -9.38 19.95
CA LEU A 304 -17.16 -10.23 20.00
C LEU A 304 -15.89 -9.42 19.90
N ALA A 305 -15.79 -8.51 18.92
CA ALA A 305 -14.64 -7.61 18.74
C ALA A 305 -14.42 -6.73 19.98
N ALA A 306 -15.53 -6.23 20.57
CA ALA A 306 -15.49 -5.43 21.79
C ALA A 306 -14.95 -6.21 23.00
N ARG A 307 -15.33 -7.49 23.15
CA ARG A 307 -14.85 -8.40 24.22
C ARG A 307 -13.40 -8.84 24.02
N ILE A 308 -13.00 -9.08 22.77
CA ILE A 308 -11.61 -9.39 22.40
C ILE A 308 -10.71 -8.17 22.68
N GLY A 309 -11.24 -6.96 22.53
CA GLY A 309 -10.47 -5.74 22.68
C GLY A 309 -9.66 -5.37 21.41
N ALA A 310 -10.05 -5.88 20.23
CA ALA A 310 -9.36 -5.63 18.97
C ALA A 310 -10.34 -5.71 17.79
N VAL A 311 -10.21 -4.78 16.84
CA VAL A 311 -10.94 -4.74 15.57
C VAL A 311 -9.94 -4.96 14.42
N ASN A 312 -10.22 -5.91 13.55
CA ASN A 312 -9.42 -6.16 12.33
C ASN A 312 -10.12 -5.75 11.04
N THR A 313 -11.40 -5.41 11.09
CA THR A 313 -12.21 -5.04 9.92
C THR A 313 -13.10 -3.85 10.25
N ILE A 314 -13.09 -2.83 9.42
CA ILE A 314 -14.00 -1.68 9.50
C ILE A 314 -14.77 -1.59 8.19
N ALA A 315 -16.10 -1.71 8.24
CA ALA A 315 -16.98 -1.39 7.13
C ALA A 315 -17.44 0.07 7.23
N ILE A 316 -17.55 0.74 6.08
CA ILE A 316 -17.97 2.14 5.96
C ILE A 316 -19.20 2.17 5.06
N ASP A 317 -20.34 2.57 5.61
CA ASP A 317 -21.55 2.68 4.82
C ASP A 317 -21.59 4.01 4.05
N ARG A 318 -21.41 3.92 2.74
CA ARG A 318 -21.42 5.07 1.84
C ARG A 318 -22.83 5.46 1.37
N SER A 319 -23.85 4.69 1.70
CA SER A 319 -25.24 5.02 1.40
C SER A 319 -25.83 6.07 2.38
N ASP A 320 -25.22 6.21 3.57
CA ASP A 320 -25.58 7.20 4.57
C ASP A 320 -24.56 8.34 4.60
N SER A 321 -25.04 9.58 4.45
CA SER A 321 -24.19 10.78 4.47
C SER A 321 -23.41 10.98 5.78
N ARG A 322 -23.84 10.35 6.88
CA ARG A 322 -23.13 10.34 8.17
C ARG A 322 -21.94 9.40 8.18
N LEU A 323 -21.80 8.55 7.13
CA LEU A 323 -20.73 7.57 6.97
C LEU A 323 -20.56 6.66 8.20
N PRO A 324 -21.61 5.95 8.65
CA PRO A 324 -21.52 5.14 9.84
C PRO A 324 -20.47 4.04 9.68
N LEU A 325 -19.71 3.84 10.75
CA LEU A 325 -18.64 2.84 10.81
C LEU A 325 -19.11 1.63 11.60
N ARG A 326 -18.75 0.44 11.13
CA ARG A 326 -18.97 -0.82 11.83
C ARG A 326 -17.67 -1.58 11.98
N GLY A 327 -17.37 -2.02 13.21
CA GLY A 327 -16.13 -2.74 13.53
C GLY A 327 -16.36 -4.21 13.82
N PHE A 328 -15.50 -5.07 13.25
CA PHE A 328 -15.57 -6.53 13.39
C PHE A 328 -14.21 -7.13 13.75
N ASN A 329 -14.24 -8.37 14.26
CA ASN A 329 -13.04 -9.20 14.38
C ASN A 329 -13.24 -10.55 13.72
N THR A 330 -12.82 -10.66 12.47
CA THR A 330 -12.91 -11.89 11.68
C THR A 330 -11.78 -12.89 11.97
N ASP A 331 -10.71 -12.48 12.67
CA ASP A 331 -9.59 -13.37 13.04
C ASP A 331 -10.04 -14.50 13.96
N TYR A 332 -11.04 -14.23 14.79
CA TYR A 332 -11.56 -15.18 15.78
C TYR A 332 -12.01 -16.49 15.13
N ALA A 333 -12.89 -16.41 14.15
CA ALA A 333 -13.40 -17.58 13.44
C ALA A 333 -12.28 -18.29 12.68
N ALA A 334 -11.45 -17.52 11.95
CA ALA A 334 -10.34 -18.05 11.16
C ALA A 334 -9.33 -18.84 12.01
N ILE A 335 -8.99 -18.34 13.20
CA ILE A 335 -8.09 -19.06 14.13
C ILE A 335 -8.70 -20.39 14.59
N LEU A 336 -9.98 -20.36 15.01
CA LEU A 336 -10.64 -21.56 15.49
C LEU A 336 -10.78 -22.60 14.37
N ASP A 337 -11.25 -22.19 13.20
CA ASP A 337 -11.46 -23.09 12.06
C ASP A 337 -10.15 -23.72 11.59
N SER A 338 -9.07 -22.93 11.56
CA SER A 338 -7.74 -23.44 11.22
C SER A 338 -7.24 -24.54 12.18
N ILE A 339 -7.52 -24.39 13.47
CA ILE A 339 -7.13 -25.40 14.47
C ILE A 339 -8.03 -26.63 14.34
N THR A 340 -9.34 -26.44 14.29
CA THR A 340 -10.31 -27.53 14.23
C THR A 340 -10.19 -28.33 12.95
N ASP A 341 -10.03 -27.68 11.80
CA ASP A 341 -9.85 -28.34 10.51
C ASP A 341 -8.55 -29.14 10.45
N LYS A 342 -7.47 -28.58 10.99
CA LYS A 342 -6.18 -29.27 10.97
C LYS A 342 -6.15 -30.47 11.89
N LEU A 343 -6.78 -30.38 13.07
CA LEU A 343 -6.83 -31.47 14.05
C LEU A 343 -7.99 -32.44 13.78
N LYS A 344 -8.94 -32.07 12.88
CA LYS A 344 -10.16 -32.83 12.64
C LYS A 344 -11.01 -33.03 13.90
N ILE A 345 -11.15 -31.94 14.66
CA ILE A 345 -11.93 -31.88 15.91
C ILE A 345 -13.04 -30.84 15.79
N THR A 346 -14.02 -30.91 16.70
CA THR A 346 -15.04 -29.86 16.84
C THR A 346 -14.55 -28.70 17.70
N ARG A 347 -15.26 -27.57 17.70
CA ARG A 347 -14.92 -26.42 18.55
C ARG A 347 -15.07 -26.73 20.05
N GLU A 348 -16.01 -27.60 20.42
CA GLU A 348 -16.21 -28.07 21.80
C GLU A 348 -15.01 -28.85 22.32
N GLN A 349 -14.34 -29.62 21.47
CA GLN A 349 -13.14 -30.40 21.82
C GLN A 349 -11.88 -29.54 22.01
N LEU A 350 -11.93 -28.25 21.68
CA LEU A 350 -10.82 -27.33 21.98
C LEU A 350 -10.53 -27.22 23.49
N GLY A 351 -11.51 -27.50 24.36
CA GLY A 351 -11.35 -27.54 25.82
C GLY A 351 -10.31 -28.55 26.30
N ASP A 352 -10.09 -29.61 25.55
CA ASP A 352 -9.10 -30.66 25.88
C ASP A 352 -7.66 -30.26 25.49
N LEU A 353 -7.50 -29.13 24.82
CA LEU A 353 -6.19 -28.69 24.30
C LEU A 353 -5.43 -27.81 25.28
N ARG A 354 -4.12 -27.98 25.22
CA ARG A 354 -3.14 -27.01 25.75
C ARG A 354 -2.45 -26.34 24.57
N VAL A 355 -2.62 -25.01 24.47
CA VAL A 355 -2.18 -24.22 23.31
C VAL A 355 -1.16 -23.16 23.76
N ALA A 356 0.01 -23.14 23.11
CA ALA A 356 0.99 -22.08 23.24
C ALA A 356 0.63 -20.95 22.25
N VAL A 357 0.34 -19.76 22.77
CA VAL A 357 0.18 -18.55 21.97
C VAL A 357 1.44 -17.68 22.09
N ILE A 358 2.11 -17.46 20.96
CA ILE A 358 3.35 -16.69 20.87
C ILE A 358 3.01 -15.31 20.31
N GLY A 359 3.12 -14.31 21.18
CA GLY A 359 2.72 -12.92 20.90
C GLY A 359 1.51 -12.48 21.73
N ALA A 360 1.57 -11.27 22.28
CA ALA A 360 0.50 -10.62 23.04
C ALA A 360 -0.02 -9.32 22.38
N GLY A 361 0.06 -9.25 21.04
CA GLY A 361 -0.55 -8.19 20.24
C GLY A 361 -2.00 -8.51 19.88
N GLY A 362 -2.64 -7.70 19.05
CA GLY A 362 -4.06 -7.84 18.67
C GLY A 362 -4.46 -9.24 18.22
N THR A 363 -3.65 -9.89 17.35
CA THR A 363 -3.91 -11.27 16.90
C THR A 363 -3.73 -12.29 18.04
N GLY A 364 -2.67 -12.13 18.86
CA GLY A 364 -2.47 -12.98 20.05
C GLY A 364 -3.62 -12.87 21.04
N ARG A 365 -4.07 -11.66 21.27
CA ARG A 365 -5.25 -11.35 22.09
C ARG A 365 -6.50 -12.06 21.56
N THR A 366 -6.74 -11.99 20.23
CA THR A 366 -7.85 -12.70 19.59
C THR A 366 -7.74 -14.22 19.81
N ALA A 367 -6.55 -14.79 19.62
CA ALA A 367 -6.32 -16.22 19.82
C ALA A 367 -6.59 -16.65 21.27
N VAL A 368 -6.07 -15.89 22.25
CA VAL A 368 -6.30 -16.17 23.68
C VAL A 368 -7.79 -16.11 24.02
N ALA A 369 -8.48 -15.06 23.59
CA ALA A 369 -9.92 -14.90 23.81
C ALA A 369 -10.74 -16.03 23.17
N ALA A 370 -10.40 -16.41 21.94
CA ALA A 370 -11.05 -17.48 21.20
C ALA A 370 -10.90 -18.84 21.90
N LEU A 371 -9.68 -19.21 22.23
CA LEU A 371 -9.37 -20.50 22.83
C LEU A 371 -9.89 -20.61 24.26
N ALA A 372 -9.75 -19.54 25.06
CA ALA A 372 -10.25 -19.51 26.43
C ALA A 372 -11.78 -19.66 26.48
N ARG A 373 -12.52 -19.09 25.51
CA ARG A 373 -13.98 -19.22 25.41
C ARG A 373 -14.44 -20.68 25.29
N TYR A 374 -13.66 -21.51 24.61
CA TYR A 374 -13.93 -22.96 24.44
C TYR A 374 -13.25 -23.82 25.49
N GLY A 375 -12.77 -23.25 26.60
CA GLY A 375 -12.22 -23.98 27.74
C GLY A 375 -10.77 -24.46 27.60
N ALA A 376 -10.08 -24.11 26.52
CA ALA A 376 -8.70 -24.52 26.32
C ALA A 376 -7.75 -23.99 27.43
N THR A 377 -6.70 -24.74 27.72
CA THR A 377 -5.58 -24.25 28.54
C THR A 377 -4.61 -23.49 27.64
N VAL A 378 -4.52 -22.17 27.80
CA VAL A 378 -3.67 -21.30 26.98
C VAL A 378 -2.43 -20.84 27.74
N VAL A 379 -1.24 -21.01 27.14
CA VAL A 379 0.02 -20.51 27.66
C VAL A 379 0.50 -19.38 26.76
N VAL A 380 0.58 -18.17 27.30
CA VAL A 380 0.98 -16.98 26.55
C VAL A 380 2.47 -16.74 26.69
N TYR A 381 3.16 -16.63 25.57
CA TYR A 381 4.58 -16.29 25.47
C TYR A 381 4.75 -14.96 24.74
N ASN A 382 5.47 -14.00 25.33
CA ASN A 382 5.74 -12.74 24.67
C ASN A 382 7.08 -12.16 25.12
N ARG A 383 7.81 -11.52 24.20
CA ARG A 383 9.11 -10.87 24.47
C ARG A 383 9.02 -9.86 25.63
N THR A 384 7.93 -9.06 25.67
CA THR A 384 7.62 -8.19 26.81
C THR A 384 6.74 -8.96 27.77
N ARG A 385 7.31 -9.42 28.88
CA ARG A 385 6.64 -10.29 29.85
C ARG A 385 5.36 -9.67 30.42
N ASP A 386 5.38 -8.39 30.78
CA ASP A 386 4.25 -7.68 31.36
C ASP A 386 2.99 -7.72 30.47
N LYS A 387 3.19 -7.70 29.13
CA LYS A 387 2.07 -7.83 28.19
C LYS A 387 1.44 -9.23 28.20
N ALA A 388 2.25 -10.27 28.36
CA ALA A 388 1.75 -11.63 28.48
C ALA A 388 1.03 -11.83 29.82
N ASP A 389 1.55 -11.31 30.91
CA ASP A 389 0.94 -11.38 32.24
C ASP A 389 -0.38 -10.62 32.29
N ALA A 390 -0.43 -9.42 31.73
CA ALA A 390 -1.69 -8.63 31.63
C ALA A 390 -2.74 -9.36 30.82
N LEU A 391 -2.35 -9.94 29.66
CA LEU A 391 -3.27 -10.68 28.80
C LEU A 391 -3.78 -11.97 29.51
N ALA A 392 -2.90 -12.68 30.18
CA ALA A 392 -3.27 -13.86 30.97
C ALA A 392 -4.26 -13.51 32.10
N ALA A 393 -3.97 -12.46 32.87
CA ALA A 393 -4.83 -12.00 33.97
C ALA A 393 -6.23 -11.62 33.48
N GLU A 394 -6.34 -10.98 32.31
CA GLU A 394 -7.62 -10.55 31.76
C GLU A 394 -8.54 -11.70 31.36
N PHE A 395 -7.98 -12.79 30.80
CA PHE A 395 -8.76 -13.90 30.28
C PHE A 395 -8.79 -15.14 31.17
N ASN A 396 -7.95 -15.23 32.19
CA ASN A 396 -7.93 -16.38 33.10
C ASN A 396 -9.24 -16.50 33.91
N GLY A 397 -9.77 -17.70 33.98
CA GLY A 397 -10.94 -18.01 34.79
C GLY A 397 -12.30 -17.56 34.24
N LYS A 398 -12.37 -16.96 33.01
CA LYS A 398 -13.64 -16.60 32.40
C LYS A 398 -14.35 -17.80 31.75
N SER A 399 -13.60 -18.72 31.14
CA SER A 399 -14.14 -20.00 30.60
C SER A 399 -13.03 -21.05 30.48
N GLY A 400 -11.76 -20.64 30.40
CA GLY A 400 -10.59 -21.50 30.30
C GLY A 400 -9.46 -21.04 31.23
N LYS A 401 -8.37 -21.82 31.25
CA LYS A 401 -7.17 -21.48 32.02
C LYS A 401 -6.18 -20.74 31.13
N VAL A 402 -5.82 -19.51 31.48
CA VAL A 402 -4.83 -18.72 30.74
C VAL A 402 -3.70 -18.35 31.69
N VAL A 403 -2.47 -18.69 31.30
CA VAL A 403 -1.26 -18.40 32.08
C VAL A 403 -0.19 -17.82 31.16
N ALA A 404 0.68 -16.97 31.71
CA ALA A 404 1.84 -16.48 30.99
C ALA A 404 3.10 -17.27 31.39
N ALA A 405 4.00 -17.48 30.44
CA ALA A 405 5.28 -18.14 30.69
C ALA A 405 6.44 -17.36 30.04
N PRO A 406 7.67 -17.48 30.58
CA PRO A 406 8.86 -16.91 29.96
C PRO A 406 9.13 -17.52 28.58
N VAL A 407 9.59 -16.70 27.62
CA VAL A 407 9.83 -17.16 26.23
C VAL A 407 10.89 -18.28 26.20
N GLU A 408 11.85 -18.25 27.09
CA GLU A 408 12.91 -19.25 27.23
C GLU A 408 12.37 -20.66 27.52
N LYS A 409 11.17 -20.75 28.10
CA LYS A 409 10.48 -22.03 28.38
C LYS A 409 9.58 -22.51 27.24
N LEU A 410 9.56 -21.81 26.11
CA LEU A 410 8.69 -22.16 24.98
C LEU A 410 9.03 -23.57 24.43
N CYS A 411 10.30 -23.86 24.25
CA CYS A 411 10.77 -25.15 23.70
C CYS A 411 10.54 -26.33 24.68
N ASP A 412 10.46 -26.08 25.97
CA ASP A 412 10.18 -27.08 27.00
C ASP A 412 8.69 -27.28 27.28
N SER A 413 7.83 -26.54 26.56
CA SER A 413 6.39 -26.56 26.82
C SER A 413 5.72 -27.80 26.27
N CYS A 414 4.92 -28.51 27.10
CA CYS A 414 4.08 -29.63 26.68
C CYS A 414 2.74 -29.16 26.10
N CYS A 415 2.76 -28.36 25.03
CA CYS A 415 1.55 -27.89 24.36
C CYS A 415 1.20 -28.77 23.14
N HIS A 416 -0.09 -28.98 22.86
CA HIS A 416 -0.56 -29.73 21.70
C HIS A 416 -0.50 -28.90 20.43
N VAL A 417 -0.68 -27.58 20.54
CA VAL A 417 -0.69 -26.61 19.43
C VAL A 417 0.22 -25.43 19.77
N PHE A 418 0.98 -24.96 18.81
CA PHE A 418 1.76 -23.73 18.86
C PHE A 418 1.24 -22.76 17.84
N LEU A 419 0.75 -21.60 18.30
CA LEU A 419 0.16 -20.58 17.48
C LEU A 419 1.05 -19.34 17.49
N ASN A 420 1.78 -19.12 16.38
CA ASN A 420 2.60 -17.94 16.22
C ASN A 420 1.76 -16.76 15.70
N THR A 421 1.63 -15.73 16.51
CA THR A 421 0.92 -14.49 16.20
C THR A 421 1.87 -13.29 16.09
N THR A 422 3.17 -13.53 15.90
CA THR A 422 4.22 -12.52 15.72
C THR A 422 4.72 -12.51 14.27
N SER A 423 5.42 -11.45 13.90
CA SER A 423 6.14 -11.34 12.62
C SER A 423 7.49 -12.09 12.62
N ALA A 424 7.94 -12.58 13.77
CA ALA A 424 9.20 -13.32 13.90
C ALA A 424 8.99 -14.82 13.71
N GLY A 425 9.90 -15.49 13.01
CA GLY A 425 9.96 -16.95 12.98
C GLY A 425 10.26 -17.53 14.38
N VAL A 426 9.80 -18.76 14.64
CA VAL A 426 10.09 -19.48 15.89
C VAL A 426 11.34 -20.33 15.68
N ARG A 427 12.50 -19.86 16.06
CA ARG A 427 13.81 -20.52 15.81
C ARG A 427 14.04 -21.83 16.55
N CYS A 428 13.24 -22.17 17.58
CA CYS A 428 13.35 -23.45 18.29
C CYS A 428 13.29 -24.70 17.41
N TRP A 429 12.97 -24.54 16.12
CA TRP A 429 12.69 -25.64 15.18
C TRP A 429 13.74 -25.77 14.08
N GLU A 430 14.53 -24.69 13.83
CA GLU A 430 15.55 -24.66 12.79
C GLU A 430 16.83 -25.42 13.21
N ASP A 431 17.06 -25.55 14.53
CA ASP A 431 18.29 -26.16 15.10
C ASP A 431 18.12 -27.65 15.46
N GLY A 432 17.03 -28.31 15.04
CA GLY A 432 16.80 -29.73 15.33
C GLY A 432 16.54 -30.08 16.81
N VAL A 433 16.42 -29.08 17.68
CA VAL A 433 16.02 -29.23 19.08
C VAL A 433 14.50 -29.12 19.17
N GLY A 434 13.81 -30.12 18.65
CA GLY A 434 12.36 -30.26 18.80
C GLY A 434 11.96 -30.71 20.19
N PRO A 435 10.68 -30.46 20.60
CA PRO A 435 10.20 -30.98 21.87
C PRO A 435 10.28 -32.51 21.92
N SER A 436 10.43 -33.03 23.11
CA SER A 436 10.49 -34.46 23.43
C SER A 436 9.48 -35.29 22.63
N PRO A 437 9.81 -36.50 22.20
CA PRO A 437 8.95 -37.43 21.42
C PRO A 437 7.58 -37.74 22.05
N ALA A 438 7.32 -37.29 23.25
CA ALA A 438 6.05 -37.46 23.98
C ALA A 438 4.93 -36.47 23.51
N SER A 439 5.22 -35.48 22.70
CA SER A 439 4.18 -34.55 22.18
C SER A 439 3.60 -35.11 20.87
N LYS A 440 2.45 -35.74 20.97
CA LYS A 440 1.66 -36.20 19.79
C LYS A 440 1.25 -34.97 18.98
N ALA A 441 1.63 -34.96 17.70
CA ALA A 441 1.21 -34.04 16.65
C ALA A 441 1.31 -32.55 17.02
N MET A 442 2.49 -31.99 16.85
CA MET A 442 2.71 -30.55 16.99
C MET A 442 2.34 -29.84 15.70
N ILE A 443 1.41 -28.89 15.81
CA ILE A 443 0.93 -28.07 14.70
C ILE A 443 1.39 -26.64 14.96
N THR A 444 2.24 -26.13 14.07
CA THR A 444 2.56 -24.70 14.02
C THR A 444 1.62 -24.04 13.03
N ILE A 445 0.82 -23.11 13.50
CA ILE A 445 -0.06 -22.29 12.67
C ILE A 445 0.48 -20.88 12.69
N SER A 446 0.91 -20.38 11.53
CA SER A 446 1.24 -18.96 11.36
C SER A 446 -0.03 -18.23 10.94
N VAL A 447 -0.57 -17.41 11.83
CA VAL A 447 -1.88 -16.75 11.64
C VAL A 447 -1.85 -15.67 10.56
N SER A 448 -0.67 -15.16 10.18
CA SER A 448 -0.55 -14.11 9.17
C SER A 448 -1.10 -14.49 7.78
N LEU A 449 -1.17 -15.79 7.46
CA LEU A 449 -1.70 -16.27 6.17
C LEU A 449 -3.20 -16.58 6.20
N ILE A 450 -3.76 -16.85 7.38
CA ILE A 450 -5.12 -17.41 7.54
C ILE A 450 -6.18 -16.31 7.68
N VAL A 451 -5.78 -15.17 8.22
CA VAL A 451 -6.67 -14.04 8.56
C VAL A 451 -7.27 -13.36 7.33
N ASN A 452 -6.68 -13.54 6.15
CA ASN A 452 -7.12 -12.86 4.92
C ASN A 452 -8.25 -13.58 4.16
N LEU A 453 -8.58 -14.83 4.49
CA LEU A 453 -9.53 -15.64 3.70
C LEU A 453 -11.01 -15.42 4.06
N HIS A 454 -11.32 -14.94 5.28
CA HIS A 454 -12.72 -14.77 5.73
C HIS A 454 -13.31 -13.37 5.50
N ILE A 455 -12.55 -12.42 4.93
CA ILE A 455 -13.05 -11.06 4.68
C ILE A 455 -14.00 -11.01 3.46
N THR A 456 -13.96 -12.03 2.59
CA THR A 456 -14.80 -12.10 1.38
C THR A 456 -16.29 -12.29 1.66
N ASP A 457 -16.69 -12.70 2.86
CA ASP A 457 -18.09 -12.90 3.22
C ASP A 457 -18.80 -11.58 3.63
N PHE A 458 -18.08 -10.46 3.71
CA PHE A 458 -18.61 -9.15 4.15
C PHE A 458 -18.52 -8.06 3.06
N ILE A 459 -18.14 -8.39 1.83
CA ILE A 459 -18.07 -7.45 0.70
C ILE A 459 -19.22 -7.78 -0.31
#